data_d8fe4eb1e5cc8e3c38cb187aaec39566
#
_entry.id   d8fe4eb1e5cc8e3c38cb187aaec39566
#
_cell.length_a   1.000
_cell.length_b   1.000
_cell.length_c   1.000
_cell.angle_alpha   90.00
_cell.angle_beta   90.00
_cell.angle_gamma   90.00
#
_symmetry.space_group_name_H-M   'P 1'
#
loop_
_entity.id
_entity.type
_entity.pdbx_description
1 polymer ?
#
loop_
_entity_poly.entity_id
_entity_poly.type
_entity_poly.pdbx_seq_one_letter_code
_entity_poly.pdbx_strand_id
1 'polypeptide(L)'
;MPPSVDTYWGRFGFAPSETEGARVQSGGGGGYYAGCDSEHAGGSGGSSFISGHSGCDAITESSTENAIVHTGQPNHYSGLVFTDTEMIDGQSRMPSPKGGKETGHLGDGACIITQISF
;
A
#
# COMPACT_ATOMS: atom_id res chain seq x y z
N MET A 1 -4.42 -0.38 -28.62
CA MET A 1 -4.10 -0.46 -27.20
C MET A 1 -3.63 0.89 -26.68
N PRO A 2 -4.35 1.43 -25.74
CA PRO A 2 -3.97 2.72 -25.21
C PRO A 2 -2.82 2.56 -24.19
N PRO A 3 -1.60 2.83 -24.58
CA PRO A 3 -0.49 2.74 -23.63
C PRO A 3 -0.60 3.72 -22.47
N SER A 4 -1.42 4.73 -22.65
CA SER A 4 -1.62 5.74 -21.62
C SER A 4 -2.36 5.22 -20.38
N VAL A 5 -3.07 4.10 -20.50
CA VAL A 5 -3.81 3.54 -19.38
C VAL A 5 -2.86 3.12 -18.26
N ASP A 6 -1.73 2.53 -18.62
CA ASP A 6 -0.78 2.05 -17.64
C ASP A 6 -0.06 3.17 -16.89
N THR A 7 -0.13 4.37 -17.42
CA THR A 7 0.56 5.52 -16.82
C THR A 7 -0.11 6.00 -15.54
N TYR A 8 -1.42 5.81 -15.44
CA TYR A 8 -2.19 6.35 -14.32
C TYR A 8 -2.48 5.35 -13.21
N TRP A 9 -2.26 4.08 -13.48
CA TRP A 9 -2.58 3.03 -12.52
C TRP A 9 -1.40 2.74 -11.61
N GLY A 10 -1.68 2.55 -10.34
CA GLY A 10 -0.66 2.14 -9.39
C GLY A 10 -0.14 0.74 -9.68
N ARG A 11 1.12 0.52 -9.38
CA ARG A 11 1.79 -0.77 -9.59
C ARG A 11 2.27 -1.33 -8.26
N PHE A 12 2.65 -2.58 -8.30
CA PHE A 12 3.26 -3.23 -7.15
C PHE A 12 4.51 -2.46 -6.73
N GLY A 13 4.47 -1.89 -5.54
CA GLY A 13 5.61 -1.23 -4.94
C GLY A 13 5.85 0.22 -5.37
N PHE A 14 5.20 0.72 -6.40
CA PHE A 14 5.41 2.12 -6.77
C PHE A 14 4.23 2.73 -7.51
N ALA A 15 4.10 4.05 -7.36
CA ALA A 15 3.15 4.83 -8.11
C ALA A 15 3.84 5.42 -9.34
N PRO A 16 3.19 5.41 -10.50
CA PRO A 16 3.76 6.06 -11.66
C PRO A 16 3.81 7.57 -11.44
N SER A 17 4.81 8.20 -12.03
CA SER A 17 4.91 9.66 -12.00
C SER A 17 4.63 10.24 -13.36
N GLU A 18 4.04 11.41 -13.37
CA GLU A 18 3.85 12.16 -14.60
C GLU A 18 5.19 12.64 -15.10
N THR A 19 5.52 12.30 -16.32
CA THR A 19 6.80 12.69 -16.91
C THR A 19 6.67 13.69 -18.03
N GLU A 20 5.52 13.78 -18.64
CA GLU A 20 5.33 14.69 -19.77
C GLU A 20 3.95 15.30 -19.76
N GLY A 21 3.84 16.47 -20.37
CA GLY A 21 2.56 17.14 -20.56
C GLY A 21 2.15 18.06 -19.44
N ALA A 22 2.90 18.11 -18.38
CA ALA A 22 2.74 19.10 -17.30
C ALA A 22 1.29 19.41 -16.92
N ARG A 23 0.43 18.43 -16.90
CA ARG A 23 -0.93 18.62 -16.42
C ARG A 23 -0.93 18.58 -14.91
N VAL A 24 -1.88 19.30 -14.30
CA VAL A 24 -2.05 19.27 -12.87
C VAL A 24 -2.68 17.93 -12.51
N GLN A 25 -1.89 17.04 -11.97
CA GLN A 25 -2.35 15.75 -11.50
C GLN A 25 -2.00 15.57 -10.04
N SER A 26 -2.82 14.84 -9.33
CA SER A 26 -2.50 14.43 -7.98
C SER A 26 -1.81 13.07 -8.00
N GLY A 27 -0.81 12.90 -7.16
CA GLY A 27 -0.11 11.63 -7.06
C GLY A 27 -0.90 10.60 -6.29
N GLY A 28 -0.70 9.33 -6.60
CA GLY A 28 -1.24 8.22 -5.85
C GLY A 28 -0.40 7.92 -4.61
N GLY A 29 -1.02 7.35 -3.59
CA GLY A 29 -0.31 6.92 -2.39
C GLY A 29 0.54 5.69 -2.63
N GLY A 30 1.63 5.55 -1.88
CA GLY A 30 2.46 4.35 -1.92
C GLY A 30 1.80 3.18 -1.21
N GLY A 31 2.31 1.98 -1.42
CA GLY A 31 1.80 0.78 -0.76
C GLY A 31 2.23 -0.50 -1.44
N TYR A 32 1.67 -1.62 -0.98
CA TYR A 32 1.87 -2.93 -1.60
C TYR A 32 1.52 -2.87 -3.07
N TYR A 33 0.34 -2.32 -3.38
CA TYR A 33 0.04 -1.75 -4.69
C TYR A 33 -0.21 -0.27 -4.48
N ALA A 34 0.46 0.55 -5.24
CA ALA A 34 0.32 2.00 -5.13
C ALA A 34 -1.05 2.45 -5.62
N GLY A 35 -1.48 3.60 -5.15
CA GLY A 35 -2.69 4.23 -5.63
C GLY A 35 -2.51 4.80 -7.03
N CYS A 36 -3.62 5.23 -7.61
CA CYS A 36 -3.65 5.81 -8.94
C CYS A 36 -3.53 7.32 -8.88
N ASP A 37 -2.89 7.88 -9.88
CA ASP A 37 -2.93 9.32 -10.10
C ASP A 37 -4.31 9.72 -10.62
N SER A 38 -4.66 10.97 -10.43
CA SER A 38 -5.92 11.49 -10.93
C SER A 38 -5.73 12.88 -11.51
N GLU A 39 -6.35 13.11 -12.65
CA GLU A 39 -6.42 14.42 -13.27
C GLU A 39 -7.66 15.13 -12.73
N HIS A 40 -7.47 16.29 -12.11
CA HIS A 40 -8.56 17.11 -11.57
C HIS A 40 -9.25 16.56 -10.31
N ALA A 41 -8.68 15.55 -9.68
CA ALA A 41 -9.21 15.02 -8.43
C ALA A 41 -8.07 14.58 -7.52
N GLY A 42 -8.38 14.12 -6.32
CA GLY A 42 -7.38 13.57 -5.44
C GLY A 42 -6.90 12.19 -5.92
N GLY A 43 -5.64 11.86 -5.72
CA GLY A 43 -5.14 10.52 -5.98
C GLY A 43 -5.69 9.53 -4.97
N SER A 44 -5.65 8.25 -5.32
CA SER A 44 -6.11 7.20 -4.41
C SER A 44 -4.99 6.72 -3.50
N GLY A 45 -5.36 6.13 -2.37
CA GLY A 45 -4.39 5.50 -1.47
C GLY A 45 -3.90 4.17 -2.01
N GLY A 46 -2.76 3.70 -1.53
CA GLY A 46 -2.24 2.39 -1.84
C GLY A 46 -2.82 1.32 -0.92
N SER A 47 -2.53 0.07 -1.25
CA SER A 47 -2.94 -1.07 -0.44
C SER A 47 -1.88 -1.48 0.56
N SER A 48 -2.24 -2.32 1.50
CA SER A 48 -1.36 -2.79 2.55
C SER A 48 -1.23 -4.31 2.51
N PHE A 49 -0.12 -4.82 3.02
CA PHE A 49 0.13 -6.25 3.15
C PHE A 49 0.70 -6.55 4.53
N ILE A 50 0.11 -7.51 5.19
CA ILE A 50 0.64 -8.08 6.45
C ILE A 50 0.66 -9.60 6.26
N SER A 51 1.83 -10.21 6.40
CA SER A 51 1.95 -11.67 6.28
C SER A 51 1.07 -12.37 7.31
N GLY A 52 0.19 -13.24 6.84
CA GLY A 52 -0.74 -13.99 7.68
C GLY A 52 -2.09 -13.31 7.91
N HIS A 53 -2.26 -12.07 7.47
CA HIS A 53 -3.54 -11.38 7.65
C HIS A 53 -4.56 -11.87 6.61
N SER A 54 -5.73 -12.28 7.08
CA SER A 54 -6.79 -12.78 6.21
C SER A 54 -7.16 -11.76 5.12
N GLY A 55 -7.20 -12.22 3.89
CA GLY A 55 -7.50 -11.38 2.74
C GLY A 55 -6.28 -10.80 2.04
N CYS A 56 -5.09 -10.86 2.65
CA CYS A 56 -3.86 -10.47 1.98
C CYS A 56 -3.43 -11.56 0.99
N ASP A 57 -2.76 -11.14 -0.07
CA ASP A 57 -2.35 -12.03 -1.15
C ASP A 57 -0.84 -11.88 -1.36
N ALA A 58 -0.09 -12.84 -0.85
CA ALA A 58 1.36 -12.82 -0.91
C ALA A 58 1.86 -13.14 -2.32
N ILE A 59 3.04 -12.64 -2.62
CA ILE A 59 3.71 -12.97 -3.89
C ILE A 59 4.65 -14.16 -3.68
N THR A 60 4.98 -14.83 -4.77
CA THR A 60 5.95 -15.94 -4.73
C THR A 60 7.38 -15.39 -4.60
N GLU A 61 8.28 -16.23 -4.07
CA GLU A 61 9.70 -15.90 -4.01
C GLU A 61 10.30 -15.69 -5.40
N SER A 62 9.73 -16.35 -6.41
CA SER A 62 10.19 -16.22 -7.79
C SER A 62 9.73 -14.94 -8.48
N SER A 63 8.86 -14.15 -7.85
CA SER A 63 8.39 -12.91 -8.44
C SER A 63 9.55 -11.94 -8.68
N THR A 64 9.46 -11.21 -9.78
CA THR A 64 10.42 -10.17 -10.13
C THR A 64 9.66 -8.86 -10.33
N GLU A 65 10.41 -7.76 -10.42
CA GLU A 65 9.83 -6.46 -10.66
C GLU A 65 8.88 -6.44 -11.86
N ASN A 66 9.20 -7.20 -12.89
CA ASN A 66 8.42 -7.23 -14.11
C ASN A 66 7.44 -8.40 -14.21
N ALA A 67 7.48 -9.31 -13.25
CA ALA A 67 6.63 -10.50 -13.27
C ALA A 67 6.23 -10.87 -11.85
N ILE A 68 5.17 -10.25 -11.38
CA ILE A 68 4.63 -10.48 -10.03
C ILE A 68 3.64 -11.65 -10.11
N VAL A 69 3.88 -12.67 -9.30
CA VAL A 69 3.02 -13.85 -9.22
C VAL A 69 2.45 -13.95 -7.82
N HIS A 70 1.14 -13.87 -7.69
CA HIS A 70 0.45 -14.00 -6.41
C HIS A 70 0.14 -15.45 -6.09
N THR A 71 0.17 -15.77 -4.80
CA THR A 71 -0.08 -17.14 -4.33
C THR A 71 -1.56 -17.39 -4.05
N GLY A 72 -2.36 -16.36 -3.88
CA GLY A 72 -3.73 -16.48 -3.41
C GLY A 72 -3.84 -16.75 -1.91
N GLN A 73 -2.72 -16.72 -1.20
CA GLN A 73 -2.64 -16.96 0.24
C GLN A 73 -2.00 -15.79 0.96
N PRO A 74 -2.33 -15.56 2.24
CA PRO A 74 -1.82 -14.39 2.95
C PRO A 74 -0.40 -14.56 3.48
N ASN A 75 0.14 -15.77 3.49
CA ASN A 75 1.44 -16.04 4.10
C ASN A 75 2.58 -15.70 3.15
N HIS A 76 3.51 -14.90 3.63
CA HIS A 76 4.73 -14.59 2.89
C HIS A 76 5.55 -15.85 2.66
N TYR A 77 6.30 -15.92 1.57
CA TYR A 77 7.08 -17.11 1.22
C TYR A 77 8.14 -17.48 2.25
N SER A 78 8.54 -16.55 3.12
CA SER A 78 9.46 -16.87 4.21
C SER A 78 8.86 -17.83 5.25
N GLY A 79 7.53 -17.99 5.24
CA GLY A 79 6.83 -18.75 6.25
C GLY A 79 6.58 -17.97 7.54
N LEU A 80 7.12 -16.77 7.66
CA LEU A 80 6.92 -15.94 8.83
C LEU A 80 5.58 -15.21 8.72
N VAL A 81 4.80 -15.25 9.79
CA VAL A 81 3.48 -14.61 9.84
C VAL A 81 3.34 -13.83 11.12
N PHE A 82 2.50 -12.81 11.08
CA PHE A 82 2.13 -12.03 12.26
C PHE A 82 0.83 -12.58 12.83
N THR A 83 0.63 -12.36 14.12
CA THR A 83 -0.60 -12.74 14.82
C THR A 83 -1.29 -11.48 15.33
N ASP A 84 -2.59 -11.59 15.61
CA ASP A 84 -3.40 -10.47 16.11
C ASP A 84 -3.28 -9.24 15.24
N THR A 85 -3.33 -9.47 13.92
CA THR A 85 -3.16 -8.41 12.94
C THR A 85 -4.45 -7.62 12.75
N GLU A 86 -4.29 -6.34 12.42
CA GLU A 86 -5.40 -5.43 12.17
C GLU A 86 -5.03 -4.51 11.02
N MET A 87 -5.98 -4.29 10.11
CA MET A 87 -5.85 -3.30 9.03
C MET A 87 -7.02 -2.34 9.14
N ILE A 88 -6.71 -1.05 9.07
CA ILE A 88 -7.71 0.00 9.21
C ILE A 88 -7.59 0.92 8.00
N ASP A 89 -8.72 1.19 7.35
CA ASP A 89 -8.71 2.09 6.20
C ASP A 89 -8.56 3.56 6.64
N GLY A 90 -8.28 4.43 5.66
CA GLY A 90 -8.02 5.84 5.94
C GLY A 90 -9.24 6.64 6.36
N GLN A 91 -10.44 6.05 6.33
CA GLN A 91 -11.67 6.73 6.70
C GLN A 91 -12.18 6.33 8.09
N SER A 92 -11.53 5.35 8.71
CA SER A 92 -11.92 4.81 10.01
C SER A 92 -11.01 5.35 11.10
N ARG A 93 -11.48 5.28 12.35
CA ARG A 93 -10.66 5.69 13.49
C ARG A 93 -9.50 4.70 13.65
N MET A 94 -8.32 5.23 13.87
CA MET A 94 -7.10 4.46 13.98
C MET A 94 -6.27 4.95 15.16
N PRO A 95 -5.33 4.16 15.68
CA PRO A 95 -4.41 4.64 16.71
C PRO A 95 -3.61 5.83 16.20
N SER A 96 -3.44 6.83 17.06
CA SER A 96 -2.62 7.99 16.75
C SER A 96 -1.20 7.79 17.28
N PRO A 97 -0.16 8.22 16.54
CA PRO A 97 1.21 8.17 17.03
C PRO A 97 1.43 8.93 18.34
N LYS A 98 0.56 9.90 18.61
CA LYS A 98 0.63 10.72 19.84
C LYS A 98 -0.21 10.18 20.98
N GLY A 99 -0.84 9.03 20.80
CA GLY A 99 -1.78 8.44 21.75
C GLY A 99 -3.22 8.74 21.37
N GLY A 100 -4.14 7.91 21.88
CA GLY A 100 -5.55 8.01 21.52
C GLY A 100 -5.81 7.54 20.10
N LYS A 101 -6.88 8.02 19.52
CA LYS A 101 -7.31 7.65 18.16
C LYS A 101 -7.56 8.87 17.30
N GLU A 102 -7.37 8.69 16.02
CA GLU A 102 -7.65 9.73 15.01
C GLU A 102 -8.27 9.08 13.77
N THR A 103 -8.88 9.90 12.93
CA THR A 103 -9.36 9.46 11.62
C THR A 103 -8.47 10.08 10.57
N GLY A 104 -7.74 9.22 9.84
CA GLY A 104 -6.70 9.70 8.94
C GLY A 104 -5.49 10.21 9.70
N HIS A 105 -4.46 10.62 8.99
CA HIS A 105 -3.25 11.17 9.60
C HIS A 105 -2.67 12.22 8.67
N LEU A 106 -2.46 13.41 9.20
CA LEU A 106 -1.85 14.51 8.46
C LEU A 106 -0.35 14.56 8.72
N GLY A 107 0.39 14.96 7.71
CA GLY A 107 1.84 15.09 7.81
C GLY A 107 2.53 13.78 7.46
N ASP A 108 3.71 13.57 8.03
CA ASP A 108 4.51 12.41 7.72
C ASP A 108 3.92 11.13 8.29
N GLY A 109 4.21 10.00 7.64
CA GLY A 109 3.85 8.70 8.16
C GLY A 109 4.57 8.39 9.46
N ALA A 110 4.05 7.43 10.21
CA ALA A 110 4.64 7.04 11.50
C ALA A 110 4.71 5.53 11.61
N CYS A 111 5.72 5.06 12.33
CA CYS A 111 5.89 3.64 12.63
C CYS A 111 6.34 3.52 14.08
N ILE A 112 5.69 2.63 14.84
CA ILE A 112 6.04 2.38 16.23
C ILE A 112 6.38 0.90 16.35
N ILE A 113 7.58 0.61 16.86
CA ILE A 113 8.03 -0.76 17.12
C ILE A 113 8.31 -0.86 18.61
N THR A 114 7.65 -1.81 19.27
CA THR A 114 7.83 -2.04 20.70
C THR A 114 8.38 -3.45 20.93
N GLN A 115 9.53 -3.54 21.57
CA GLN A 115 10.11 -4.83 21.95
C GLN A 115 9.41 -5.34 23.20
N ILE A 116 9.01 -6.60 23.15
CA ILE A 116 8.39 -7.26 24.31
C ILE A 116 9.37 -8.29 24.86
N SER A 117 9.59 -8.25 26.17
CA SER A 117 10.39 -9.25 26.86
C SER A 117 9.50 -10.36 27.38
N PHE A 118 9.95 -11.59 27.21
CA PHE A 118 9.28 -12.76 27.72
C PHE A 118 10.08 -13.37 28.88
#